data_fb55d0fa0f45a27e0af9c98b3fe12c70
#
_entry.id   fb55d0fa0f45a27e0af9c98b3fe12c70
#
_cell.length_a   1.000
_cell.length_b   1.000
_cell.length_c   1.000
_cell.angle_alpha   90.00
_cell.angle_beta   90.00
_cell.angle_gamma   90.00
#
_symmetry.space_group_name_H-M   'P 1'
#
loop_
_entity.id
_entity.type
_entity.pdbx_description
1 polymer ?
#
loop_
_entity_poly.entity_id
_entity_poly.type
_entity_poly.pdbx_seq_one_letter_code
_entity_poly.pdbx_strand_id
1 'polypeptide(L)'
;PDGMRAALANIYSSRGLQPQDEAAMVGYLYLFIASLMKETSAGKPHTASSSSQYVLNAIKYIQFNYSHDISIDDVAKSVGVSRSHLYRVFMLNVGKSPIDYLTEYRINEACKLLRAGNLSIAEVAVSVGFFDQFYFSRVFKRAKGVPPSKYFAAQADAPADGPDHQ
;
A
#
# COMPACT_ATOMS: atom_id res chain seq x y z
N PRO A 1 -13.33 14.90 24.35
CA PRO A 1 -12.72 16.25 24.38
C PRO A 1 -11.57 16.37 25.36
N ASP A 2 -11.60 15.64 26.51
CA ASP A 2 -10.61 15.87 27.59
C ASP A 2 -9.18 15.40 27.20
N GLY A 3 -9.05 14.28 26.50
CA GLY A 3 -7.75 13.76 26.07
C GLY A 3 -7.04 14.66 25.05
N MET A 4 -7.81 15.27 24.16
CA MET A 4 -7.29 16.20 23.14
C MET A 4 -6.81 17.51 23.77
N ARG A 5 -7.59 18.06 24.72
CA ARG A 5 -7.21 19.27 25.46
C ARG A 5 -5.97 19.04 26.31
N ALA A 6 -5.86 17.88 26.98
CA ALA A 6 -4.69 17.52 27.76
C ALA A 6 -3.44 17.37 26.89
N ALA A 7 -3.55 16.71 25.72
CA ALA A 7 -2.43 16.59 24.80
C ALA A 7 -1.96 17.94 24.25
N LEU A 8 -2.86 18.85 23.88
CA LEU A 8 -2.53 20.21 23.45
C LEU A 8 -1.86 21.02 24.55
N ALA A 9 -2.37 20.95 25.78
CA ALA A 9 -1.78 21.63 26.94
C ALA A 9 -0.35 21.13 27.21
N ASN A 10 -0.13 19.82 27.09
CA ASN A 10 1.20 19.21 27.28
C ASN A 10 2.17 19.57 26.14
N ILE A 11 1.73 19.65 24.90
CA ILE A 11 2.55 20.18 23.78
C ILE A 11 2.98 21.61 24.08
N TYR A 12 2.07 22.45 24.57
CA TYR A 12 2.37 23.85 24.86
C TYR A 12 3.35 23.99 26.04
N SER A 13 3.21 23.19 27.09
CA SER A 13 4.08 23.22 28.28
C SER A 13 5.47 22.59 28.01
N SER A 14 5.62 21.73 27.01
CA SER A 14 6.88 21.10 26.62
C SER A 14 7.72 21.94 25.67
N ARG A 15 7.43 23.23 25.48
CA ARG A 15 8.22 24.17 24.67
C ARG A 15 9.49 24.57 25.44
N GLY A 16 10.51 23.72 25.38
CA GLY A 16 11.86 23.96 25.89
C GLY A 16 12.89 23.92 24.77
N LEU A 17 14.12 24.32 25.10
CA LEU A 17 15.27 24.25 24.19
C LEU A 17 16.13 23.01 24.42
N GLN A 18 15.69 22.10 25.26
CA GLN A 18 16.42 20.87 25.59
C GLN A 18 15.95 19.69 24.71
N PRO A 19 16.82 18.75 24.32
CA PRO A 19 16.46 17.60 23.50
C PRO A 19 15.32 16.76 24.10
N GLN A 20 15.21 16.69 25.42
CA GLN A 20 14.11 16.00 26.09
C GLN A 20 12.75 16.68 25.88
N ASP A 21 12.72 18.01 25.77
CA ASP A 21 11.49 18.77 25.56
C ASP A 21 10.97 18.54 24.13
N GLU A 22 11.87 18.44 23.14
CA GLU A 22 11.55 18.10 21.77
C GLU A 22 10.97 16.69 21.67
N ALA A 23 11.59 15.71 22.33
CA ALA A 23 11.09 14.33 22.38
C ALA A 23 9.71 14.25 23.04
N ALA A 24 9.49 14.99 24.12
CA ALA A 24 8.20 15.06 24.81
C ALA A 24 7.12 15.69 23.92
N MET A 25 7.44 16.78 23.22
CA MET A 25 6.53 17.44 22.29
C MET A 25 6.09 16.52 21.15
N VAL A 26 7.02 15.77 20.55
CA VAL A 26 6.72 14.76 19.53
C VAL A 26 5.81 13.66 20.08
N GLY A 27 6.07 13.16 21.28
CA GLY A 27 5.24 12.17 21.97
C GLY A 27 3.79 12.66 22.18
N TYR A 28 3.62 13.89 22.68
CA TYR A 28 2.30 14.50 22.85
C TYR A 28 1.58 14.78 21.53
N LEU A 29 2.32 15.10 20.47
CA LEU A 29 1.75 15.24 19.12
C LEU A 29 1.16 13.91 18.62
N TYR A 30 1.87 12.79 18.81
CA TYR A 30 1.33 11.46 18.50
C TYR A 30 0.08 11.12 19.31
N LEU A 31 0.04 11.44 20.60
CA LEU A 31 -1.14 11.25 21.46
C LEU A 31 -2.32 12.12 21.01
N PHE A 32 -2.06 13.35 20.57
CA PHE A 32 -3.08 14.23 20.00
C PHE A 32 -3.67 13.66 18.70
N ILE A 33 -2.82 13.21 17.76
CA ILE A 33 -3.26 12.57 16.52
C ILE A 33 -4.07 11.30 16.81
N ALA A 34 -3.62 10.46 17.75
CA ALA A 34 -4.35 9.27 18.17
C ALA A 34 -5.74 9.59 18.75
N SER A 35 -5.84 10.67 19.52
CA SER A 35 -7.11 11.15 20.10
C SER A 35 -8.06 11.66 19.00
N LEU A 36 -7.54 12.42 18.01
CA LEU A 36 -8.31 12.85 16.83
C LEU A 36 -8.84 11.67 16.03
N MET A 37 -7.99 10.67 15.77
CA MET A 37 -8.39 9.45 15.05
C MET A 37 -9.47 8.68 15.81
N LYS A 38 -9.41 8.64 17.13
CA LYS A 38 -10.41 7.99 17.99
C LYS A 38 -11.75 8.72 17.92
N GLU A 39 -11.77 10.04 17.98
CA GLU A 39 -13.01 10.84 17.90
C GLU A 39 -13.66 10.79 16.51
N THR A 40 -12.86 10.84 15.44
CA THR A 40 -13.38 10.67 14.07
C THR A 40 -13.93 9.26 13.82
N SER A 41 -13.48 8.25 14.56
CA SER A 41 -13.99 6.88 14.50
C SER A 41 -15.26 6.68 15.33
N ALA A 42 -15.52 7.48 16.36
CA ALA A 42 -16.66 7.32 17.27
C ALA A 42 -18.01 7.78 16.68
N GLY A 43 -18.02 8.46 15.53
CA GLY A 43 -19.20 9.04 14.90
C GLY A 43 -19.77 8.31 13.67
N LYS A 44 -19.17 7.18 13.23
CA LYS A 44 -19.67 6.46 12.05
C LYS A 44 -20.44 5.19 12.45
N PRO A 45 -21.65 4.98 11.92
CA PRO A 45 -22.41 3.76 12.21
C PRO A 45 -21.65 2.52 11.75
N HIS A 46 -21.64 1.49 12.57
CA HIS A 46 -20.90 0.22 12.47
C HIS A 46 -21.04 -0.55 11.12
N THR A 47 -21.97 -0.19 10.26
CA THR A 47 -22.21 -0.85 8.97
C THR A 47 -21.25 -0.40 7.86
N ALA A 48 -20.85 0.88 7.83
CA ALA A 48 -19.82 1.36 6.89
C ALA A 48 -18.40 0.96 7.33
N SER A 49 -18.18 0.82 8.64
CA SER A 49 -16.92 0.43 9.26
C SER A 49 -16.50 -1.02 8.91
N SER A 50 -17.43 -1.97 8.89
CA SER A 50 -17.09 -3.37 8.62
C SER A 50 -16.68 -3.59 7.15
N SER A 51 -17.38 -3.01 6.19
CA SER A 51 -17.05 -3.15 4.75
C SER A 51 -15.67 -2.57 4.43
N SER A 52 -15.34 -1.41 4.95
CA SER A 52 -14.02 -0.79 4.79
C SER A 52 -12.92 -1.62 5.47
N GLN A 53 -13.21 -2.22 6.63
CA GLN A 53 -12.26 -3.07 7.34
C GLN A 53 -11.96 -4.36 6.57
N TYR A 54 -12.96 -5.00 5.94
CA TYR A 54 -12.73 -6.16 5.07
C TYR A 54 -11.81 -5.80 3.90
N VAL A 55 -12.02 -4.65 3.27
CA VAL A 55 -11.19 -4.17 2.17
C VAL A 55 -9.75 -3.90 2.62
N LEU A 56 -9.56 -3.20 3.74
CA LEU A 56 -8.23 -2.94 4.29
C LEU A 56 -7.48 -4.22 4.64
N ASN A 57 -8.15 -5.19 5.25
CA ASN A 57 -7.54 -6.47 5.59
C ASN A 57 -7.22 -7.29 4.33
N ALA A 58 -8.09 -7.28 3.31
CA ALA A 58 -7.84 -7.93 2.03
C ALA A 58 -6.65 -7.31 1.29
N ILE A 59 -6.53 -5.98 1.29
CA ILE A 59 -5.37 -5.26 0.73
C ILE A 59 -4.08 -5.70 1.44
N LYS A 60 -4.08 -5.73 2.77
CA LYS A 60 -2.91 -6.19 3.54
C LYS A 60 -2.56 -7.63 3.19
N TYR A 61 -3.54 -8.54 3.13
CA TYR A 61 -3.30 -9.93 2.74
C TYR A 61 -2.66 -10.02 1.34
N ILE A 62 -3.17 -9.27 0.37
CA ILE A 62 -2.60 -9.19 -0.99
C ILE A 62 -1.16 -8.70 -0.93
N GLN A 63 -0.88 -7.60 -0.22
CA GLN A 63 0.44 -7.00 -0.12
C GLN A 63 1.49 -7.92 0.53
N PHE A 64 1.08 -8.76 1.47
CA PHE A 64 1.99 -9.73 2.11
C PHE A 64 2.19 -11.01 1.32
N ASN A 65 1.24 -11.36 0.44
CA ASN A 65 1.22 -12.67 -0.23
C ASN A 65 1.27 -12.59 -1.77
N TYR A 66 1.40 -11.40 -2.37
CA TYR A 66 1.31 -11.20 -3.83
C TYR A 66 2.29 -12.05 -4.64
N SER A 67 3.47 -12.35 -4.09
CA SER A 67 4.50 -13.16 -4.74
C SER A 67 4.19 -14.66 -4.76
N HIS A 68 3.22 -15.11 -3.96
CA HIS A 68 2.78 -16.49 -3.90
C HIS A 68 1.60 -16.75 -4.83
N ASP A 69 1.29 -18.04 -5.03
CA ASP A 69 0.10 -18.46 -5.78
C ASP A 69 -1.17 -18.27 -4.93
N ILE A 70 -1.64 -17.05 -4.84
CA ILE A 70 -2.88 -16.71 -4.14
C ILE A 70 -4.04 -16.53 -5.12
N SER A 71 -5.18 -17.14 -4.79
CA SER A 71 -6.45 -16.91 -5.46
C SER A 71 -7.29 -15.85 -4.74
N ILE A 72 -8.28 -15.29 -5.45
CA ILE A 72 -9.24 -14.36 -4.80
C ILE A 72 -10.12 -15.06 -3.76
N ASP A 73 -10.27 -16.38 -3.87
CA ASP A 73 -10.96 -17.17 -2.84
C ASP A 73 -10.14 -17.22 -1.54
N ASP A 74 -8.79 -17.29 -1.63
CA ASP A 74 -7.92 -17.22 -0.45
C ASP A 74 -7.97 -15.85 0.20
N VAL A 75 -8.00 -14.79 -0.59
CA VAL A 75 -8.19 -13.42 -0.07
C VAL A 75 -9.53 -13.29 0.64
N ALA A 76 -10.62 -13.81 0.06
CA ALA A 76 -11.96 -13.76 0.67
C ALA A 76 -12.02 -14.55 1.98
N LYS A 77 -11.44 -15.77 1.99
CA LYS A 77 -11.32 -16.59 3.19
C LYS A 77 -10.52 -15.91 4.29
N SER A 78 -9.41 -15.25 3.96
CA SER A 78 -8.55 -14.57 4.95
C SER A 78 -9.26 -13.46 5.71
N VAL A 79 -10.28 -12.86 5.11
CA VAL A 79 -11.08 -11.80 5.75
C VAL A 79 -12.48 -12.27 6.20
N GLY A 80 -12.77 -13.57 6.05
CA GLY A 80 -14.01 -14.16 6.56
C GLY A 80 -15.27 -13.81 5.77
N VAL A 81 -15.14 -13.56 4.45
CA VAL A 81 -16.28 -13.22 3.59
C VAL A 81 -16.34 -14.12 2.36
N SER A 82 -17.50 -14.14 1.68
CA SER A 82 -17.62 -14.80 0.38
C SER A 82 -16.91 -13.99 -0.72
N ARG A 83 -16.45 -14.68 -1.78
CA ARG A 83 -15.86 -14.04 -2.96
C ARG A 83 -16.74 -12.94 -3.56
N SER A 84 -18.05 -13.18 -3.67
CA SER A 84 -19.01 -12.21 -4.21
C SER A 84 -19.15 -10.99 -3.31
N HIS A 85 -19.13 -11.18 -1.98
CA HIS A 85 -19.14 -10.06 -1.04
C HIS A 85 -17.85 -9.25 -1.13
N LEU A 86 -16.68 -9.91 -1.15
CA LEU A 86 -15.39 -9.26 -1.33
C LEU A 86 -15.37 -8.41 -2.62
N TYR A 87 -15.79 -8.98 -3.75
CA TYR A 87 -15.87 -8.26 -5.03
C TYR A 87 -16.70 -6.97 -4.90
N ARG A 88 -17.90 -7.07 -4.34
CA ARG A 88 -18.79 -5.92 -4.18
C ARG A 88 -18.21 -4.82 -3.30
N VAL A 89 -17.64 -5.17 -2.14
CA VAL A 89 -17.07 -4.16 -1.24
C VAL A 89 -15.78 -3.56 -1.80
N PHE A 90 -15.00 -4.33 -2.55
CA PHE A 90 -13.80 -3.84 -3.24
C PHE A 90 -14.16 -2.83 -4.34
N MET A 91 -15.16 -3.16 -5.17
CA MET A 91 -15.65 -2.23 -6.21
C MET A 91 -16.17 -0.93 -5.60
N LEU A 92 -16.89 -1.00 -4.49
CA LEU A 92 -17.44 0.19 -3.82
C LEU A 92 -16.38 1.08 -3.16
N ASN A 93 -15.31 0.49 -2.59
CA ASN A 93 -14.32 1.23 -1.81
C ASN A 93 -13.04 1.56 -2.57
N VAL A 94 -12.67 0.73 -3.56
CA VAL A 94 -11.40 0.86 -4.32
C VAL A 94 -11.64 1.21 -5.79
N GLY A 95 -12.87 0.98 -6.31
CA GLY A 95 -13.22 1.21 -7.71
C GLY A 95 -12.65 0.16 -8.67
N LYS A 96 -12.08 -0.93 -8.15
CA LYS A 96 -11.45 -2.02 -8.93
C LYS A 96 -11.87 -3.37 -8.37
N SER A 97 -11.80 -4.42 -9.21
CA SER A 97 -11.96 -5.77 -8.69
C SER A 97 -10.74 -6.22 -7.87
N PRO A 98 -10.89 -7.17 -6.92
CA PRO A 98 -9.75 -7.70 -6.17
C PRO A 98 -8.66 -8.30 -7.04
N ILE A 99 -9.01 -8.96 -8.16
CA ILE A 99 -8.04 -9.55 -9.09
C ILE A 99 -7.29 -8.48 -9.88
N ASP A 100 -7.97 -7.40 -10.28
CA ASP A 100 -7.32 -6.28 -10.96
C ASP A 100 -6.36 -5.56 -10.01
N TYR A 101 -6.75 -5.40 -8.74
CA TYR A 101 -5.88 -4.83 -7.71
C TYR A 101 -4.63 -5.69 -7.48
N LEU A 102 -4.77 -7.01 -7.31
CA LEU A 102 -3.65 -7.94 -7.19
C LEU A 102 -2.72 -7.86 -8.40
N THR A 103 -3.29 -7.88 -9.60
CA THR A 103 -2.55 -7.80 -10.86
C THR A 103 -1.76 -6.49 -10.96
N GLU A 104 -2.40 -5.37 -10.70
CA GLU A 104 -1.77 -4.04 -10.71
C GLU A 104 -0.66 -3.94 -9.65
N TYR A 105 -0.90 -4.48 -8.46
CA TYR A 105 0.11 -4.51 -7.40
C TYR A 105 1.35 -5.30 -7.84
N ARG A 106 1.18 -6.51 -8.38
CA ARG A 106 2.25 -7.33 -8.94
C ARG A 106 3.04 -6.59 -10.02
N ILE A 107 2.36 -5.91 -10.94
CA ILE A 107 3.01 -5.13 -12.00
C ILE A 107 3.80 -3.95 -11.44
N ASN A 108 3.31 -3.28 -10.42
CA ASN A 108 4.03 -2.18 -9.78
C ASN A 108 5.28 -2.67 -9.05
N GLU A 109 5.22 -3.82 -8.38
CA GLU A 109 6.41 -4.45 -7.79
C GLU A 109 7.40 -4.92 -8.88
N ALA A 110 6.91 -5.48 -9.98
CA ALA A 110 7.76 -5.84 -11.12
C ALA A 110 8.52 -4.62 -11.68
N CYS A 111 7.88 -3.45 -11.74
CA CYS A 111 8.55 -2.22 -12.17
C CYS A 111 9.74 -1.85 -11.26
N LYS A 112 9.61 -2.07 -9.93
CA LYS A 112 10.71 -1.82 -8.98
C LYS A 112 11.88 -2.78 -9.23
N LEU A 113 11.60 -4.08 -9.40
CA LEU A 113 12.61 -5.10 -9.69
C LEU A 113 13.31 -4.87 -11.03
N LEU A 114 12.55 -4.50 -12.07
CA LEU A 114 13.12 -4.17 -13.38
C LEU A 114 14.04 -2.96 -13.32
N ARG A 115 13.73 -1.95 -12.49
CA ARG A 115 14.59 -0.78 -12.28
C ARG A 115 15.88 -1.13 -11.55
N ALA A 116 15.84 -2.06 -10.62
CA ALA A 116 17.03 -2.53 -9.90
C ALA A 116 18.04 -3.24 -10.83
N GLY A 117 17.58 -3.81 -11.95
CA GLY A 117 18.43 -4.33 -13.02
C GLY A 117 19.15 -5.64 -12.72
N ASN A 118 18.89 -6.26 -11.59
CA ASN A 118 19.64 -7.43 -11.11
C ASN A 118 19.01 -8.78 -11.49
N LEU A 119 17.82 -8.76 -12.12
CA LEU A 119 17.04 -9.95 -12.44
C LEU A 119 16.65 -9.96 -13.91
N SER A 120 16.61 -11.14 -14.51
CA SER A 120 16.03 -11.36 -15.82
C SER A 120 14.49 -11.17 -15.78
N ILE A 121 13.88 -10.96 -16.93
CA ILE A 121 12.40 -10.81 -17.04
C ILE A 121 11.67 -12.04 -16.50
N ALA A 122 12.23 -13.23 -16.70
CA ALA A 122 11.68 -14.48 -16.17
C ALA A 122 11.71 -14.51 -14.64
N GLU A 123 12.85 -14.16 -14.05
CA GLU A 123 13.01 -14.08 -12.60
C GLU A 123 12.12 -13.01 -11.99
N VAL A 124 11.99 -11.84 -12.62
CA VAL A 124 11.03 -10.81 -12.18
C VAL A 124 9.61 -11.34 -12.20
N ALA A 125 9.17 -12.00 -13.30
CA ALA A 125 7.84 -12.57 -13.38
C ALA A 125 7.54 -13.51 -12.22
N VAL A 126 8.43 -14.47 -11.96
CA VAL A 126 8.29 -15.43 -10.85
C VAL A 126 8.30 -14.72 -9.49
N SER A 127 9.19 -13.77 -9.29
CA SER A 127 9.32 -13.02 -8.02
C SER A 127 8.07 -12.23 -7.65
N VAL A 128 7.27 -11.84 -8.63
CA VAL A 128 6.01 -11.12 -8.39
C VAL A 128 4.75 -11.99 -8.54
N GLY A 129 4.92 -13.31 -8.58
CA GLY A 129 3.81 -14.27 -8.57
C GLY A 129 3.18 -14.56 -9.94
N PHE A 130 3.91 -14.36 -11.04
CA PHE A 130 3.50 -14.84 -12.37
C PHE A 130 4.33 -16.08 -12.73
N PHE A 131 3.68 -17.21 -12.87
CA PHE A 131 4.35 -18.49 -13.22
C PHE A 131 4.59 -18.66 -14.72
N ASP A 132 3.97 -17.81 -15.56
CA ASP A 132 4.16 -17.79 -17.01
C ASP A 132 4.70 -16.41 -17.44
N GLN A 133 5.95 -16.40 -17.93
CA GLN A 133 6.62 -15.19 -18.41
C GLN A 133 5.91 -14.55 -19.61
N PHE A 134 5.31 -15.33 -20.49
CA PHE A 134 4.59 -14.80 -21.67
C PHE A 134 3.29 -14.12 -21.25
N TYR A 135 2.57 -14.75 -20.30
CA TYR A 135 1.39 -14.12 -19.70
C TYR A 135 1.76 -12.84 -18.95
N PHE A 136 2.81 -12.87 -18.13
CA PHE A 136 3.35 -11.68 -17.46
C PHE A 136 3.63 -10.56 -18.46
N SER A 137 4.38 -10.84 -19.55
CA SER A 137 4.76 -9.83 -20.54
C SER A 137 3.55 -9.19 -21.22
N ARG A 138 2.49 -9.96 -21.48
CA ARG A 138 1.22 -9.44 -22.03
C ARG A 138 0.50 -8.54 -21.04
N VAL A 139 0.39 -8.96 -19.77
CA VAL A 139 -0.26 -8.19 -18.72
C VAL A 139 0.53 -6.90 -18.45
N PHE A 140 1.85 -7.00 -18.37
CA PHE A 140 2.73 -5.85 -18.17
C PHE A 140 2.59 -4.82 -19.30
N LYS A 141 2.66 -5.26 -20.57
CA LYS A 141 2.48 -4.38 -21.73
C LYS A 141 1.11 -3.70 -21.72
N ARG A 142 0.04 -4.42 -21.35
CA ARG A 142 -1.30 -3.85 -21.21
C ARG A 142 -1.36 -2.77 -20.12
N ALA A 143 -0.66 -2.97 -19.00
CA ALA A 143 -0.68 -2.06 -17.86
C ALA A 143 0.25 -0.84 -18.03
N LYS A 144 1.40 -1.00 -18.70
CA LYS A 144 2.45 0.03 -18.82
C LYS A 144 2.64 0.58 -20.24
N GLY A 145 1.92 0.06 -21.23
CA GLY A 145 1.99 0.47 -22.65
C GLY A 145 3.20 -0.11 -23.40
N VAL A 146 4.25 -0.53 -22.70
CA VAL A 146 5.48 -1.11 -23.28
C VAL A 146 5.80 -2.46 -22.66
N PRO A 147 6.46 -3.37 -23.37
CA PRO A 147 6.85 -4.67 -22.82
C PRO A 147 7.95 -4.50 -21.74
N PRO A 148 8.10 -5.50 -20.81
CA PRO A 148 9.09 -5.46 -19.76
C PRO A 148 10.52 -5.19 -20.23
N SER A 149 10.92 -5.76 -21.39
CA SER A 149 12.25 -5.59 -21.97
C SER A 149 12.54 -4.14 -22.36
N LYS A 150 11.57 -3.43 -22.95
CA LYS A 150 11.71 -2.01 -23.28
C LYS A 150 11.62 -1.11 -22.04
N TYR A 151 10.84 -1.50 -21.04
CA TYR A 151 10.72 -0.76 -19.79
C TYR A 151 12.05 -0.76 -19.01
N PHE A 152 12.79 -1.87 -19.07
CA PHE A 152 14.12 -2.00 -18.51
C PHE A 152 15.15 -1.13 -19.27
N ALA A 153 15.18 -1.20 -20.61
CA ALA A 153 16.13 -0.45 -21.43
C ALA A 153 15.95 1.07 -21.33
N ALA A 154 14.70 1.56 -21.31
CA ALA A 154 14.40 3.00 -21.20
C ALA A 154 14.84 3.64 -19.88
N GLN A 155 15.18 2.84 -18.87
CA GLN A 155 15.68 3.33 -17.57
C GLN A 155 17.20 3.26 -17.48
N ALA A 156 17.85 2.40 -18.28
CA ALA A 156 19.32 2.36 -18.39
C ALA A 156 19.86 3.60 -19.09
N ASP A 157 19.06 4.22 -19.96
CA ASP A 157 19.42 5.44 -20.72
C ASP A 157 18.99 6.75 -20.04
N ALA A 158 18.33 6.71 -18.89
CA ALA A 158 18.01 7.92 -18.13
C ALA A 158 19.27 8.41 -17.41
N PRO A 159 19.77 9.64 -17.67
CA PRO A 159 20.90 10.19 -16.93
C PRO A 159 20.53 10.26 -15.45
N ALA A 160 21.45 9.80 -14.59
CA ALA A 160 21.36 10.00 -13.16
C ALA A 160 21.39 11.52 -12.90
N ASP A 161 20.23 12.12 -12.61
CA ASP A 161 20.17 13.47 -12.10
C ASP A 161 20.90 13.49 -10.75
N GLY A 162 22.16 13.87 -10.81
CA GLY A 162 22.95 14.19 -9.65
C GLY A 162 22.41 15.48 -9.02
N PRO A 163 22.40 15.58 -7.67
CA PRO A 163 22.06 16.83 -7.03
C PRO A 163 23.12 17.90 -7.37
N ASP A 164 22.73 18.90 -8.15
CA ASP A 164 23.51 20.12 -8.31
C ASP A 164 23.65 20.82 -6.95
N HIS A 165 24.84 20.71 -6.41
CA HIS A 165 25.32 21.62 -5.38
C HIS A 165 25.83 22.90 -6.06
N GLN A 166 25.11 23.98 -5.94
CA GLN A 166 25.63 25.34 -5.86
C GLN A 166 24.97 26.11 -4.72
#